data_b8f32491766b1598aa29ff65483dce0e
#
_entry.id   b8f32491766b1598aa29ff65483dce0e
#
_cell.length_a   1.000
_cell.length_b   1.000
_cell.length_c   1.000
_cell.angle_alpha   90.00
_cell.angle_beta   90.00
_cell.angle_gamma   90.00
#
_symmetry.space_group_name_H-M   'P 1'
#
loop_
_entity.id
_entity.type
_entity.pdbx_description
1 polymer ?
#
loop_
_entity_poly.entity_id
_entity_poly.type
_entity_poly.pdbx_seq_one_letter_code
_entity_poly.pdbx_strand_id
1 'polypeptide(L)'
;MTDAQDTALEEPRRQTRWAAGPTTPHLFSMTWRDGLYLHWPVSPDRLRPHVPAPLELETRGGEAWVSVLPFVLARAGLRGSPGFSRLSFPELNVRTYVRYGDTPGLFFFSIDVGNAFVSRGVRRLTRLPVHHAKMNVSGDDDRIAFSSIRVDGGARFSATYEPDGKLFYADPGTLEHWLTARRRFFAPRNGGVLTGEIAHAPWPLQSATATIHENTMLEANGLPGGEGEPLALFSGELSMTGSIVRRVRPEE
;
A
#
# COMPACT_ATOMS: atom_id res chain seq x y z
N MET A 1 -20.13 -52.02 0.01
CA MET A 1 -20.65 -50.98 -0.86
C MET A 1 -21.02 -49.83 0.05
N THR A 2 -20.12 -48.90 0.19
CA THR A 2 -20.32 -47.68 1.01
C THR A 2 -19.77 -46.53 0.19
N ASP A 3 -20.70 -45.70 -0.27
CA ASP A 3 -20.45 -44.52 -1.06
C ASP A 3 -19.57 -43.54 -0.30
N ALA A 4 -18.39 -43.22 -0.84
CA ALA A 4 -17.60 -42.08 -0.45
C ALA A 4 -18.18 -40.88 -1.20
N GLN A 5 -18.93 -40.03 -0.54
CA GLN A 5 -19.36 -38.75 -1.02
C GLN A 5 -18.14 -37.80 -1.03
N ASP A 6 -17.72 -37.52 -2.25
CA ASP A 6 -16.78 -36.48 -2.63
C ASP A 6 -17.36 -35.11 -2.25
N THR A 7 -16.90 -34.54 -1.14
CA THR A 7 -17.30 -33.21 -0.73
C THR A 7 -16.37 -32.22 -1.45
N ALA A 8 -16.72 -31.92 -2.69
CA ALA A 8 -16.15 -30.79 -3.39
C ALA A 8 -16.40 -29.51 -2.57
N LEU A 9 -15.34 -28.86 -2.14
CA LEU A 9 -15.38 -27.54 -1.52
C LEU A 9 -15.96 -26.56 -2.54
N GLU A 10 -17.23 -26.22 -2.38
CA GLU A 10 -17.87 -25.13 -3.13
C GLU A 10 -17.14 -23.83 -2.82
N GLU A 11 -16.37 -23.34 -3.80
CA GLU A 11 -15.93 -21.95 -3.82
C GLU A 11 -17.17 -21.04 -3.70
N PRO A 12 -17.19 -20.09 -2.76
CA PRO A 12 -18.31 -19.18 -2.64
C PRO A 12 -18.34 -18.26 -3.86
N ARG A 13 -19.20 -18.56 -4.82
CA ARG A 13 -19.62 -17.65 -5.88
C ARG A 13 -20.42 -16.49 -5.29
N ARG A 14 -19.75 -15.60 -4.58
CA ARG A 14 -20.21 -14.23 -4.37
C ARG A 14 -19.24 -13.30 -5.07
N GLN A 15 -19.43 -13.16 -6.38
CA GLN A 15 -18.99 -11.95 -7.08
C GLN A 15 -19.78 -10.77 -6.51
N THR A 16 -19.36 -10.29 -5.35
CA THR A 16 -19.68 -8.92 -4.94
C THR A 16 -19.20 -8.02 -6.09
N ARG A 17 -20.08 -7.17 -6.61
CA ARG A 17 -19.78 -6.12 -7.58
C ARG A 17 -18.70 -5.21 -6.98
N TRP A 18 -17.45 -5.64 -7.08
CA TRP A 18 -16.31 -4.81 -6.78
C TRP A 18 -16.20 -3.79 -7.90
N ALA A 19 -16.44 -2.55 -7.52
CA ALA A 19 -16.29 -1.30 -8.23
C ALA A 19 -16.05 -1.38 -9.75
N ALA A 20 -16.64 -0.48 -10.48
CA ALA A 20 -16.39 -0.23 -11.90
C ALA A 20 -14.91 -0.47 -12.25
N GLY A 21 -14.65 -1.12 -13.38
CA GLY A 21 -13.28 -1.39 -13.84
C GLY A 21 -12.43 -0.13 -13.86
N PRO A 22 -11.12 -0.26 -14.08
CA PRO A 22 -10.21 0.88 -14.07
C PRO A 22 -10.73 1.97 -15.00
N THR A 23 -10.78 3.20 -14.51
CA THR A 23 -11.28 4.36 -15.27
C THR A 23 -10.25 4.89 -16.28
N THR A 24 -9.01 4.42 -16.19
CA THR A 24 -7.90 4.80 -17.07
C THR A 24 -7.18 3.56 -17.59
N PRO A 25 -6.51 3.61 -18.76
CA PRO A 25 -5.73 2.49 -19.25
C PRO A 25 -4.61 2.09 -18.25
N HIS A 26 -4.56 0.82 -17.89
CA HIS A 26 -3.51 0.27 -17.03
C HIS A 26 -2.39 -0.27 -17.91
N LEU A 27 -1.27 0.42 -17.91
CA LEU A 27 -0.09 0.08 -18.71
C LEU A 27 0.94 -0.75 -17.96
N PHE A 28 0.89 -0.77 -16.62
CA PHE A 28 1.83 -1.50 -15.79
C PHE A 28 1.19 -2.75 -15.20
N SER A 29 1.99 -3.77 -14.96
CA SER A 29 1.63 -4.92 -14.14
C SER A 29 2.76 -5.23 -13.17
N MET A 30 2.39 -5.69 -11.99
CA MET A 30 3.30 -6.03 -10.90
C MET A 30 2.64 -7.05 -9.99
N THR A 31 3.44 -7.68 -9.17
CA THR A 31 2.97 -8.59 -8.14
C THR A 31 3.42 -8.04 -6.79
N TRP A 32 2.47 -7.81 -5.90
CA TRP A 32 2.72 -7.55 -4.48
C TRP A 32 3.11 -8.86 -3.81
N ARG A 33 4.10 -8.82 -2.93
CA ARG A 33 4.53 -9.96 -2.14
C ARG A 33 4.95 -9.55 -0.73
N ASP A 34 4.69 -10.45 0.21
CA ASP A 34 5.24 -10.42 1.56
C ASP A 34 4.97 -9.09 2.28
N GLY A 35 3.77 -8.54 2.09
CA GLY A 35 3.46 -7.20 2.57
C GLY A 35 2.91 -7.18 3.99
N LEU A 36 3.52 -6.34 4.82
CA LEU A 36 3.03 -5.99 6.14
C LEU A 36 2.32 -4.64 6.07
N TYR A 37 1.14 -4.56 6.66
CA TYR A 37 0.41 -3.33 6.88
C TYR A 37 0.46 -2.99 8.37
N LEU A 38 1.07 -1.88 8.70
CA LEU A 38 1.07 -1.33 10.05
C LEU A 38 0.24 -0.05 10.05
N HIS A 39 -0.87 -0.04 10.76
CA HIS A 39 -1.81 1.07 10.80
C HIS A 39 -1.92 1.62 12.22
N TRP A 40 -1.73 2.93 12.38
CA TRP A 40 -1.92 3.63 13.64
C TRP A 40 -3.06 4.64 13.53
N PRO A 41 -3.96 4.70 14.54
CA PRO A 41 -4.83 5.83 14.71
C PRO A 41 -4.02 7.06 15.12
N VAL A 42 -4.44 8.22 14.65
CA VAL A 42 -3.81 9.52 14.96
C VAL A 42 -4.92 10.57 15.05
N SER A 43 -4.80 11.49 16.01
CA SER A 43 -5.71 12.63 16.10
C SER A 43 -5.79 13.37 14.76
N PRO A 44 -7.02 13.59 14.22
CA PRO A 44 -7.21 14.31 12.96
C PRO A 44 -6.59 15.70 12.98
N ASP A 45 -6.69 16.43 14.09
CA ASP A 45 -6.14 17.78 14.23
C ASP A 45 -4.61 17.80 14.14
N ARG A 46 -3.95 16.74 14.61
CA ARG A 46 -2.50 16.61 14.53
C ARG A 46 -2.03 16.20 13.13
N LEU A 47 -2.83 15.42 12.40
CA LEU A 47 -2.45 14.95 11.06
C LEU A 47 -2.85 15.92 9.94
N ARG A 48 -3.97 16.65 10.09
CA ARG A 48 -4.50 17.57 9.08
C ARG A 48 -3.46 18.57 8.53
N PRO A 49 -2.59 19.19 9.34
CA PRO A 49 -1.59 20.14 8.84
C PRO A 49 -0.58 19.54 7.86
N HIS A 50 -0.40 18.22 7.86
CA HIS A 50 0.53 17.49 7.00
C HIS A 50 -0.10 17.06 5.67
N VAL A 51 -1.42 17.20 5.51
CA VAL A 51 -2.13 16.88 4.28
C VAL A 51 -2.38 18.17 3.50
N PRO A 52 -1.75 18.36 2.32
CA PRO A 52 -1.85 19.60 1.58
C PRO A 52 -3.24 19.79 0.95
N ALA A 53 -3.70 21.04 0.87
CA ALA A 53 -4.86 21.38 0.06
C ALA A 53 -4.56 21.04 -1.42
N PRO A 54 -5.56 20.65 -2.23
CA PRO A 54 -6.99 20.62 -1.92
C PRO A 54 -7.49 19.26 -1.39
N LEU A 55 -6.62 18.41 -0.85
CA LEU A 55 -7.03 17.12 -0.29
C LEU A 55 -7.71 17.29 1.06
N GLU A 56 -8.76 16.52 1.27
CA GLU A 56 -9.45 16.40 2.55
C GLU A 56 -8.97 15.14 3.27
N LEU A 57 -8.60 15.27 4.54
CA LEU A 57 -8.25 14.13 5.39
C LEU A 57 -9.51 13.32 5.71
N GLU A 58 -9.49 12.04 5.45
CA GLU A 58 -10.56 11.13 5.83
C GLU A 58 -10.31 10.52 7.21
N THR A 59 -11.39 10.32 7.95
CA THR A 59 -11.38 9.69 9.27
C THR A 59 -12.27 8.45 9.29
N ARG A 60 -11.95 7.53 10.21
CA ARG A 60 -12.75 6.35 10.49
C ARG A 60 -12.83 6.14 12.00
N GLY A 61 -14.04 6.05 12.54
CA GLY A 61 -14.26 5.96 13.99
C GLY A 61 -13.84 7.22 14.76
N GLY A 62 -13.82 8.41 14.09
CA GLY A 62 -13.36 9.66 14.69
C GLY A 62 -11.84 9.88 14.58
N GLU A 63 -11.07 8.88 14.16
CA GLU A 63 -9.62 8.94 14.04
C GLU A 63 -9.17 9.09 12.59
N ALA A 64 -8.07 9.81 12.37
CA ALA A 64 -7.28 9.71 11.16
C ALA A 64 -6.31 8.52 11.29
N TRP A 65 -5.79 8.05 10.16
CA TRP A 65 -4.95 6.87 10.15
C TRP A 65 -3.68 7.11 9.34
N VAL A 66 -2.54 6.69 9.89
CA VAL A 66 -1.26 6.65 9.18
C VAL A 66 -0.82 5.20 9.05
N SER A 67 -0.26 4.87 7.90
CA SER A 67 0.17 3.50 7.63
C SER A 67 1.61 3.47 7.15
N VAL A 68 2.36 2.49 7.65
CA VAL A 68 3.70 2.12 7.18
C VAL A 68 3.61 0.71 6.57
N LEU A 69 3.98 0.60 5.31
CA LEU A 69 3.82 -0.65 4.55
C LEU A 69 5.14 -1.07 3.91
N PRO A 70 5.91 -1.97 4.52
CA PRO A 70 6.98 -2.70 3.85
C PRO A 70 6.43 -3.86 3.03
N PHE A 71 6.92 -4.05 1.79
CA PHE A 71 6.54 -5.12 0.88
C PHE A 71 7.56 -5.30 -0.26
N VAL A 72 7.37 -6.31 -1.09
CA VAL A 72 8.14 -6.50 -2.31
C VAL A 72 7.25 -6.31 -3.53
N LEU A 73 7.65 -5.45 -4.46
CA LEU A 73 7.10 -5.44 -5.81
C LEU A 73 7.91 -6.39 -6.68
N ALA A 74 7.29 -7.49 -7.06
CA ALA A 74 7.86 -8.48 -7.95
C ALA A 74 7.30 -8.32 -9.37
N ARG A 75 8.13 -8.66 -10.35
CA ARG A 75 7.76 -8.67 -11.78
C ARG A 75 7.12 -7.36 -12.26
N ALA A 76 7.55 -6.22 -11.70
CA ALA A 76 7.07 -4.90 -12.07
C ALA A 76 7.57 -4.51 -13.47
N GLY A 77 6.67 -4.03 -14.34
CA GLY A 77 7.02 -3.61 -15.69
C GLY A 77 5.81 -3.25 -16.55
N LEU A 78 6.05 -2.96 -17.82
CA LEU A 78 4.96 -2.72 -18.77
C LEU A 78 4.19 -4.02 -19.03
N ARG A 79 2.89 -3.90 -19.17
CA ARG A 79 2.03 -5.04 -19.54
C ARG A 79 2.45 -5.58 -20.91
N GLY A 80 2.53 -6.91 -21.01
CA GLY A 80 3.00 -7.57 -22.24
C GLY A 80 4.51 -7.57 -22.44
N SER A 81 5.30 -6.88 -21.60
CA SER A 81 6.76 -6.95 -21.70
C SER A 81 7.30 -8.33 -21.30
N PRO A 82 8.43 -8.76 -21.91
CA PRO A 82 9.05 -10.04 -21.57
C PRO A 82 9.47 -10.13 -20.10
N GLY A 83 9.48 -11.34 -19.54
CA GLY A 83 9.81 -11.58 -18.13
C GLY A 83 11.18 -11.05 -17.71
N PHE A 84 12.20 -11.16 -18.56
CA PHE A 84 13.55 -10.68 -18.29
C PHE A 84 13.69 -9.15 -18.16
N SER A 85 12.71 -8.38 -18.66
CA SER A 85 12.69 -6.92 -18.55
C SER A 85 11.94 -6.43 -17.31
N ARG A 86 11.41 -7.35 -16.50
CA ARG A 86 10.64 -7.04 -15.30
C ARG A 86 11.54 -6.99 -14.07
N LEU A 87 11.28 -6.01 -13.23
CA LEU A 87 12.09 -5.75 -12.03
C LEU A 87 11.38 -6.28 -10.79
N SER A 88 12.18 -6.71 -9.82
CA SER A 88 11.72 -7.01 -8.47
C SER A 88 12.56 -6.22 -7.47
N PHE A 89 11.90 -5.54 -6.55
CA PHE A 89 12.55 -4.71 -5.55
C PHE A 89 11.64 -4.51 -4.34
N PRO A 90 12.22 -4.35 -3.13
CA PRO A 90 11.46 -3.97 -1.96
C PRO A 90 11.07 -2.49 -2.00
N GLU A 91 9.93 -2.20 -1.40
CA GLU A 91 9.37 -0.86 -1.26
C GLU A 91 8.80 -0.69 0.15
N LEU A 92 8.82 0.53 0.67
CA LEU A 92 8.19 0.89 1.92
C LEU A 92 7.44 2.21 1.75
N ASN A 93 6.15 2.20 2.04
CA ASN A 93 5.27 3.37 1.93
C ASN A 93 4.91 3.93 3.30
N VAL A 94 4.91 5.27 3.41
CA VAL A 94 4.22 5.98 4.49
C VAL A 94 3.08 6.76 3.88
N ARG A 95 1.85 6.48 4.32
CA ARG A 95 0.64 7.02 3.69
C ARG A 95 -0.48 7.32 4.66
N THR A 96 -1.43 8.15 4.22
CA THR A 96 -2.70 8.39 4.90
C THR A 96 -3.87 8.35 3.90
N TYR A 97 -5.07 8.49 4.41
CA TYR A 97 -6.35 8.34 3.72
C TYR A 97 -6.97 9.70 3.50
N VAL A 98 -7.25 9.99 2.24
CA VAL A 98 -7.74 11.30 1.82
C VAL A 98 -8.86 11.16 0.80
N ARG A 99 -9.53 12.27 0.53
CA ARG A 99 -10.41 12.41 -0.64
C ARG A 99 -10.04 13.64 -1.44
N TYR A 100 -10.37 13.59 -2.72
CA TYR A 100 -10.35 14.73 -3.62
C TYR A 100 -11.70 14.84 -4.30
N GLY A 101 -12.49 15.87 -3.97
CA GLY A 101 -13.91 15.87 -4.23
C GLY A 101 -14.58 14.65 -3.58
N ASP A 102 -15.40 13.93 -4.33
CA ASP A 102 -16.09 12.72 -3.85
C ASP A 102 -15.27 11.44 -3.96
N THR A 103 -14.05 11.52 -4.48
CA THR A 103 -13.23 10.33 -4.73
C THR A 103 -12.28 10.05 -3.57
N PRO A 104 -12.42 8.90 -2.89
CA PRO A 104 -11.49 8.47 -1.84
C PRO A 104 -10.17 7.96 -2.44
N GLY A 105 -9.08 8.16 -1.70
CA GLY A 105 -7.75 7.71 -2.13
C GLY A 105 -6.70 7.77 -1.03
N LEU A 106 -5.46 7.70 -1.44
CA LEU A 106 -4.29 7.74 -0.58
C LEU A 106 -3.48 9.00 -0.85
N PHE A 107 -2.82 9.47 0.18
CA PHE A 107 -1.74 10.45 0.06
C PHE A 107 -0.46 9.84 0.64
N PHE A 108 0.62 9.85 -0.15
CA PHE A 108 1.92 9.33 0.27
C PHE A 108 2.76 10.46 0.86
N PHE A 109 3.19 10.29 2.10
CA PHE A 109 4.21 11.14 2.71
C PHE A 109 5.60 10.78 2.20
N SER A 110 5.86 9.48 2.02
CA SER A 110 7.06 8.98 1.35
C SER A 110 6.86 7.59 0.76
N ILE A 111 7.69 7.29 -0.25
CA ILE A 111 7.81 5.99 -0.91
C ILE A 111 9.30 5.68 -0.99
N ASP A 112 9.75 4.76 -0.16
CA ASP A 112 11.14 4.32 -0.18
C ASP A 112 11.28 3.11 -1.10
N VAL A 113 12.24 3.11 -2.01
CA VAL A 113 12.43 2.10 -3.05
C VAL A 113 13.84 1.54 -3.00
N GLY A 114 13.96 0.21 -2.94
CA GLY A 114 15.24 -0.50 -2.88
C GLY A 114 16.04 -0.52 -4.19
N ASN A 115 15.49 0.02 -5.27
CA ASN A 115 16.15 0.08 -6.58
C ASN A 115 16.40 1.54 -7.00
N ALA A 116 17.69 1.91 -7.14
CA ALA A 116 18.09 3.29 -7.43
C ALA A 116 17.59 3.80 -8.80
N PHE A 117 17.52 2.95 -9.81
CA PHE A 117 17.04 3.34 -11.14
C PHE A 117 15.54 3.58 -11.12
N VAL A 118 14.79 2.68 -10.48
CA VAL A 118 13.34 2.81 -10.30
C VAL A 118 13.01 4.06 -9.51
N SER A 119 13.66 4.28 -8.36
CA SER A 119 13.40 5.45 -7.51
C SER A 119 13.64 6.77 -8.26
N ARG A 120 14.74 6.87 -9.02
CA ARG A 120 15.05 8.05 -9.83
C ARG A 120 14.04 8.25 -10.97
N GLY A 121 13.67 7.16 -11.66
CA GLY A 121 12.71 7.18 -12.76
C GLY A 121 11.32 7.60 -12.29
N VAL A 122 10.80 6.95 -11.25
CA VAL A 122 9.47 7.26 -10.70
C VAL A 122 9.45 8.70 -10.16
N ARG A 123 10.43 9.12 -9.37
CA ARG A 123 10.53 10.49 -8.86
C ARG A 123 10.53 11.53 -9.99
N ARG A 124 11.28 11.28 -11.07
CA ARG A 124 11.37 12.22 -12.19
C ARG A 124 10.07 12.32 -12.99
N LEU A 125 9.40 11.18 -13.22
CA LEU A 125 8.19 11.11 -14.04
C LEU A 125 6.94 11.54 -13.27
N THR A 126 6.81 11.14 -12.02
CA THR A 126 5.59 11.34 -11.21
C THR A 126 5.72 12.49 -10.23
N ARG A 127 6.95 12.88 -9.88
CA ARG A 127 7.27 13.83 -8.81
C ARG A 127 6.67 13.43 -7.45
N LEU A 128 6.37 12.15 -7.25
CA LEU A 128 6.02 11.62 -5.96
C LEU A 128 7.21 11.72 -4.99
N PRO A 129 6.98 11.68 -3.67
CA PRO A 129 8.04 11.75 -2.65
C PRO A 129 8.80 10.43 -2.56
N VAL A 130 9.48 10.06 -3.64
CA VAL A 130 10.22 8.79 -3.75
C VAL A 130 11.66 8.99 -3.31
N HIS A 131 12.10 8.12 -2.40
CA HIS A 131 13.46 8.06 -1.88
C HIS A 131 14.13 6.76 -2.28
N HIS A 132 15.44 6.80 -2.48
CA HIS A 132 16.23 5.57 -2.60
C HIS A 132 16.66 5.11 -1.20
N ALA A 133 16.43 3.85 -0.91
CA ALA A 133 16.84 3.23 0.36
C ALA A 133 17.62 1.94 0.10
N LYS A 134 18.55 1.63 1.00
CA LYS A 134 19.17 0.31 1.08
C LYS A 134 18.21 -0.58 1.85
N MET A 135 17.70 -1.60 1.20
CA MET A 135 16.71 -2.50 1.75
C MET A 135 17.18 -3.94 1.68
N ASN A 136 16.79 -4.70 2.69
CA ASN A 136 16.97 -6.15 2.72
C ASN A 136 15.67 -6.81 3.14
N VAL A 137 15.33 -7.90 2.44
CA VAL A 137 14.20 -8.76 2.79
C VAL A 137 14.74 -10.18 2.82
N SER A 138 14.53 -10.86 3.91
CA SER A 138 14.99 -12.23 4.14
C SER A 138 13.95 -12.99 4.97
N GLY A 139 14.04 -14.31 4.93
CA GLY A 139 13.10 -15.20 5.60
C GLY A 139 12.45 -16.14 4.62
N ASP A 140 11.40 -16.76 5.08
CA ASP A 140 10.55 -17.71 4.35
C ASP A 140 9.08 -17.30 4.47
N ASP A 141 8.19 -18.17 4.03
CA ASP A 141 6.75 -17.90 4.06
C ASP A 141 6.18 -17.77 5.48
N ASP A 142 6.88 -18.34 6.48
CA ASP A 142 6.44 -18.33 7.88
C ASP A 142 6.93 -17.09 8.62
N ARG A 143 8.12 -16.57 8.29
CA ARG A 143 8.70 -15.43 9.01
C ARG A 143 9.58 -14.58 8.12
N ILE A 144 9.25 -13.31 8.03
CA ILE A 144 9.91 -12.34 7.17
C ILE A 144 10.64 -11.29 8.02
N ALA A 145 11.90 -11.02 7.68
CA ALA A 145 12.66 -9.90 8.20
C ALA A 145 12.82 -8.84 7.11
N PHE A 146 12.35 -7.64 7.36
CA PHE A 146 12.45 -6.50 6.46
C PHE A 146 13.26 -5.38 7.09
N SER A 147 14.19 -4.79 6.34
CA SER A 147 14.91 -3.59 6.77
C SER A 147 15.05 -2.57 5.65
N SER A 148 15.02 -1.30 6.01
CA SER A 148 15.19 -0.15 5.12
C SER A 148 16.00 0.94 5.79
N ILE A 149 16.97 1.51 5.07
CA ILE A 149 17.74 2.67 5.48
C ILE A 149 17.82 3.61 4.29
N ARG A 150 17.23 4.81 4.39
CA ARG A 150 17.35 5.84 3.35
C ARG A 150 18.80 6.19 3.11
N VAL A 151 19.17 6.35 1.84
CA VAL A 151 20.55 6.67 1.46
C VAL A 151 20.99 8.04 1.97
N ASP A 152 20.05 8.98 2.11
CA ASP A 152 20.28 10.29 2.71
C ASP A 152 20.36 10.27 4.24
N GLY A 153 20.16 9.10 4.87
CA GLY A 153 20.23 8.91 6.30
C GLY A 153 18.98 9.37 7.08
N GLY A 154 17.97 9.88 6.37
CA GLY A 154 16.80 10.54 6.98
C GLY A 154 15.78 9.61 7.64
N ALA A 155 15.76 8.33 7.31
CA ALA A 155 14.77 7.40 7.87
C ALA A 155 15.27 5.96 7.91
N ARG A 156 14.79 5.20 8.92
CA ARG A 156 15.09 3.79 9.13
C ARG A 156 13.83 3.03 9.51
N PHE A 157 13.78 1.79 9.07
CA PHE A 157 12.76 0.84 9.47
C PHE A 157 13.34 -0.56 9.52
N SER A 158 13.03 -1.30 10.57
CA SER A 158 13.28 -2.74 10.61
C SER A 158 12.23 -3.45 11.44
N ALA A 159 11.75 -4.57 10.93
CA ALA A 159 10.76 -5.42 11.59
C ALA A 159 10.95 -6.88 11.20
N THR A 160 10.53 -7.75 12.09
CA THR A 160 10.31 -9.16 11.82
C THR A 160 8.83 -9.44 11.99
N TYR A 161 8.22 -10.12 11.05
CA TYR A 161 6.79 -10.38 11.07
C TYR A 161 6.44 -11.72 10.45
N GLU A 162 5.28 -12.22 10.83
CA GLU A 162 4.72 -13.49 10.35
C GLU A 162 3.21 -13.37 10.21
N PRO A 163 2.59 -14.05 9.22
CA PRO A 163 1.15 -14.16 9.15
C PRO A 163 0.62 -14.89 10.38
N ASP A 164 -0.47 -14.41 10.96
CA ASP A 164 -1.14 -15.00 12.10
C ASP A 164 -2.63 -15.17 11.78
N GLY A 165 -3.14 -16.37 12.07
CA GLY A 165 -4.55 -16.69 11.87
C GLY A 165 -4.92 -17.04 10.43
N LYS A 166 -6.23 -17.11 10.19
CA LYS A 166 -6.79 -17.54 8.91
C LYS A 166 -6.81 -16.41 7.89
N LEU A 167 -6.61 -16.79 6.63
CA LEU A 167 -6.81 -15.88 5.51
C LEU A 167 -8.28 -15.44 5.45
N PHE A 168 -8.49 -14.13 5.25
CA PHE A 168 -9.81 -13.53 5.08
C PHE A 168 -9.81 -12.43 4.01
N TYR A 169 -10.98 -12.07 3.54
CA TYR A 169 -11.21 -10.92 2.68
C TYR A 169 -12.07 -9.92 3.46
N ALA A 170 -11.56 -8.70 3.61
CA ALA A 170 -12.25 -7.71 4.43
C ALA A 170 -13.60 -7.30 3.82
N ASP A 171 -14.66 -7.39 4.59
CA ASP A 171 -16.02 -7.03 4.18
C ASP A 171 -16.16 -5.51 4.05
N PRO A 172 -16.94 -5.02 3.07
CA PRO A 172 -17.29 -3.61 2.96
C PRO A 172 -17.89 -3.07 4.27
N GLY A 173 -17.35 -1.94 4.73
CA GLY A 173 -17.77 -1.31 5.98
C GLY A 173 -16.89 -1.62 7.19
N THR A 174 -16.03 -2.66 7.14
CA THR A 174 -15.04 -2.91 8.19
C THR A 174 -13.88 -1.92 8.14
N LEU A 175 -13.12 -1.84 9.21
CA LEU A 175 -11.93 -0.99 9.28
C LEU A 175 -10.86 -1.50 8.30
N GLU A 176 -10.62 -2.81 8.27
CA GLU A 176 -9.64 -3.46 7.39
C GLU A 176 -9.93 -3.16 5.92
N HIS A 177 -11.20 -3.25 5.51
CA HIS A 177 -11.61 -2.87 4.16
C HIS A 177 -11.34 -1.38 3.89
N TRP A 178 -11.68 -0.49 4.83
CA TRP A 178 -11.46 0.94 4.67
C TRP A 178 -9.98 1.28 4.54
N LEU A 179 -9.11 0.61 5.29
CA LEU A 179 -7.66 0.79 5.28
C LEU A 179 -6.98 0.19 4.02
N THR A 180 -7.51 -0.89 3.44
CA THR A 180 -6.81 -1.63 2.39
C THR A 180 -7.41 -1.50 1.00
N ALA A 181 -8.70 -1.17 0.86
CA ALA A 181 -9.41 -1.18 -0.42
C ALA A 181 -9.22 0.09 -1.28
N ARG A 182 -8.26 0.96 -0.95
CA ARG A 182 -7.99 2.18 -1.72
C ARG A 182 -7.25 1.87 -3.00
N ARG A 183 -7.78 2.33 -4.13
CA ARG A 183 -7.22 2.05 -5.46
C ARG A 183 -6.59 3.25 -6.13
N ARG A 184 -6.70 4.45 -5.55
CA ARG A 184 -6.16 5.69 -6.08
C ARG A 184 -5.25 6.36 -5.08
N PHE A 185 -4.30 7.11 -5.61
CA PHE A 185 -3.56 8.07 -4.82
C PHE A 185 -3.70 9.46 -5.44
N PHE A 186 -3.50 10.48 -4.61
CA PHE A 186 -3.50 11.87 -5.00
C PHE A 186 -2.21 12.55 -4.57
N ALA A 187 -1.65 13.38 -5.46
CA ALA A 187 -0.45 14.16 -5.20
C ALA A 187 -0.66 15.60 -5.69
N PRO A 188 -1.00 16.54 -4.79
CA PRO A 188 -1.14 17.96 -5.12
C PRO A 188 0.15 18.54 -5.70
N ARG A 189 0.01 19.34 -6.75
CA ARG A 189 1.09 20.03 -7.44
C ARG A 189 0.61 21.40 -7.90
N ASN A 190 1.56 22.32 -8.16
CA ASN A 190 1.25 23.62 -8.75
C ASN A 190 0.37 23.43 -9.99
N GLY A 191 -0.85 23.96 -9.94
CA GLY A 191 -1.83 23.92 -11.03
C GLY A 191 -2.65 22.63 -11.11
N GLY A 192 -2.79 21.82 -10.05
CA GLY A 192 -3.74 20.70 -9.98
C GLY A 192 -3.28 19.53 -9.12
N VAL A 193 -4.00 18.43 -9.21
CA VAL A 193 -3.75 17.20 -8.48
C VAL A 193 -3.34 16.10 -9.47
N LEU A 194 -2.24 15.42 -9.21
CA LEU A 194 -1.88 14.20 -9.93
C LEU A 194 -2.56 12.99 -9.27
N THR A 195 -2.97 12.03 -10.08
CA THR A 195 -3.54 10.77 -9.61
C THR A 195 -2.98 9.60 -10.40
N GLY A 196 -2.88 8.47 -9.75
CA GLY A 196 -2.68 7.16 -10.36
C GLY A 196 -3.64 6.16 -9.75
N GLU A 197 -3.90 5.10 -10.49
CA GLU A 197 -4.86 4.06 -10.13
C GLU A 197 -4.21 2.69 -10.18
N ILE A 198 -4.53 1.84 -9.20
CA ILE A 198 -4.19 0.42 -9.21
C ILE A 198 -5.48 -0.40 -9.25
N ALA A 199 -5.43 -1.56 -9.90
CA ALA A 199 -6.51 -2.54 -9.88
C ALA A 199 -5.96 -3.91 -9.51
N HIS A 200 -6.65 -4.55 -8.60
CA HIS A 200 -6.33 -5.87 -8.06
C HIS A 200 -7.61 -6.55 -7.55
N ALA A 201 -7.56 -7.86 -7.39
CA ALA A 201 -8.57 -8.62 -6.64
C ALA A 201 -8.63 -8.15 -5.18
N PRO A 202 -9.66 -8.51 -4.39
CA PRO A 202 -9.64 -8.27 -2.96
C PRO A 202 -8.34 -8.77 -2.31
N TRP A 203 -7.84 -8.02 -1.32
CA TRP A 203 -6.62 -8.38 -0.60
C TRP A 203 -6.84 -9.68 0.18
N PRO A 204 -6.01 -10.73 -0.04
CA PRO A 204 -5.98 -11.90 0.81
C PRO A 204 -5.26 -11.55 2.12
N LEU A 205 -6.01 -11.13 3.12
CA LEU A 205 -5.48 -10.62 4.38
C LEU A 205 -5.38 -11.73 5.44
N GLN A 206 -4.41 -11.59 6.31
CA GLN A 206 -4.29 -12.30 7.58
C GLN A 206 -3.93 -11.28 8.67
N SER A 207 -4.23 -11.54 9.92
CA SER A 207 -3.57 -10.83 11.00
C SER A 207 -2.07 -11.04 10.91
N ALA A 208 -1.29 -10.17 11.50
CA ALA A 208 0.17 -10.33 11.54
C ALA A 208 0.67 -10.15 12.97
N THR A 209 1.57 -11.03 13.38
CA THR A 209 2.43 -10.79 14.54
C THR A 209 3.69 -10.10 14.04
N ALA A 210 3.96 -8.89 14.53
CA ALA A 210 5.08 -8.09 14.09
C ALA A 210 5.89 -7.55 15.27
N THR A 211 7.21 -7.74 15.22
CA THR A 211 8.16 -7.09 16.13
C THR A 211 8.86 -5.97 15.37
N ILE A 212 8.57 -4.74 15.74
CA ILE A 212 9.21 -3.54 15.17
C ILE A 212 10.48 -3.27 15.98
N HIS A 213 11.65 -3.41 15.35
CA HIS A 213 12.96 -3.19 15.97
C HIS A 213 13.38 -1.72 15.88
N GLU A 214 13.04 -1.06 14.76
CA GLU A 214 13.32 0.36 14.53
C GLU A 214 12.25 0.94 13.58
N ASN A 215 11.71 2.12 13.91
CA ASN A 215 10.78 2.83 13.03
C ASN A 215 10.89 4.34 13.25
N THR A 216 11.70 4.99 12.44
CA THR A 216 11.79 6.45 12.39
C THR A 216 11.04 7.06 11.21
N MET A 217 10.19 6.25 10.52
CA MET A 217 9.53 6.67 9.29
C MET A 217 8.53 7.80 9.52
N LEU A 218 7.79 7.78 10.62
CA LEU A 218 6.83 8.84 10.92
C LEU A 218 7.55 10.15 11.26
N GLU A 219 8.57 10.09 12.12
CA GLU A 219 9.40 11.24 12.52
C GLU A 219 10.10 11.87 11.30
N ALA A 220 10.70 11.04 10.44
CA ALA A 220 11.39 11.51 9.23
C ALA A 220 10.46 12.19 8.20
N ASN A 221 9.17 11.98 8.31
CA ASN A 221 8.15 12.68 7.53
C ASN A 221 7.50 13.84 8.32
N GLY A 222 8.00 14.16 9.51
CA GLY A 222 7.46 15.21 10.38
C GLY A 222 6.07 14.90 10.94
N LEU A 223 5.67 13.63 10.93
CA LEU A 223 4.34 13.19 11.35
C LEU A 223 4.27 12.97 12.86
N PRO A 224 3.09 13.14 13.45
CA PRO A 224 2.87 12.72 14.82
C PRO A 224 3.08 11.20 14.94
N GLY A 225 3.69 10.76 16.04
CA GLY A 225 3.79 9.33 16.35
C GLY A 225 2.40 8.69 16.42
N GLY A 226 2.31 7.43 16.03
CA GLY A 226 1.12 6.62 16.23
C GLY A 226 0.87 6.36 17.73
N GLU A 227 -0.37 6.24 18.14
CA GLU A 227 -0.74 5.93 19.51
C GLU A 227 -0.90 4.41 19.67
N GLY A 228 -0.20 3.85 20.66
CA GLY A 228 -0.28 2.42 20.97
C GLY A 228 0.33 1.48 19.91
N GLU A 229 -0.05 0.20 20.01
CA GLU A 229 0.35 -0.83 19.06
C GLU A 229 -0.41 -0.66 17.73
N PRO A 230 0.22 -0.91 16.59
CA PRO A 230 -0.46 -0.83 15.30
C PRO A 230 -1.43 -1.98 15.09
N LEU A 231 -2.52 -1.72 14.36
CA LEU A 231 -3.24 -2.79 13.69
C LEU A 231 -2.31 -3.37 12.61
N ALA A 232 -1.87 -4.60 12.81
CA ALA A 232 -0.96 -5.29 11.91
C ALA A 232 -1.71 -6.33 11.06
N LEU A 233 -1.59 -6.21 9.71
CA LEU A 233 -2.14 -7.15 8.76
C LEU A 233 -1.04 -7.61 7.80
N PHE A 234 -1.15 -8.82 7.32
CA PHE A 234 -0.28 -9.41 6.32
C PHE A 234 -1.06 -9.70 5.03
N SER A 235 -0.40 -9.54 3.89
CA SER A 235 -0.88 -10.08 2.62
C SER A 235 0.28 -10.69 1.84
N GLY A 236 0.16 -11.94 1.48
CA GLY A 236 1.15 -12.69 0.72
C GLY A 236 1.28 -12.19 -0.72
N GLU A 237 0.88 -13.01 -1.69
CA GLU A 237 1.01 -12.64 -3.11
C GLU A 237 -0.32 -12.14 -3.69
N LEU A 238 -0.26 -11.01 -4.43
CA LEU A 238 -1.39 -10.47 -5.18
C LEU A 238 -0.93 -9.79 -6.47
N SER A 239 -1.47 -10.24 -7.62
CA SER A 239 -1.23 -9.59 -8.89
C SER A 239 -2.06 -8.32 -9.03
N MET A 240 -1.43 -7.25 -9.53
CA MET A 240 -2.08 -5.97 -9.73
C MET A 240 -1.64 -5.29 -11.01
N THR A 241 -2.46 -4.34 -11.47
CA THR A 241 -2.14 -3.48 -12.59
C THR A 241 -2.20 -2.02 -12.19
N GLY A 242 -1.46 -1.17 -12.87
CA GLY A 242 -1.40 0.26 -12.58
C GLY A 242 -1.56 1.13 -13.83
N SER A 243 -2.20 2.28 -13.64
CA SER A 243 -2.32 3.31 -14.65
C SER A 243 -1.06 4.16 -14.75
N ILE A 244 -0.96 4.96 -15.81
CA ILE A 244 -0.07 6.11 -15.82
C ILE A 244 -0.58 7.16 -14.82
N VAL A 245 0.36 7.96 -14.30
CA VAL A 245 0.02 9.13 -13.48
C VAL A 245 -0.49 10.23 -14.40
N ARG A 246 -1.66 10.76 -14.11
CA ARG A 246 -2.29 11.85 -14.87
C ARG A 246 -2.72 13.00 -13.96
N ARG A 247 -2.97 14.16 -14.55
CA ARG A 247 -3.56 15.29 -13.83
C ARG A 247 -5.09 15.15 -13.82
N VAL A 248 -5.70 15.34 -12.66
CA VAL A 248 -7.16 15.51 -12.52
C VAL A 248 -7.51 16.99 -12.43
N ARG A 249 -8.66 17.33 -13.00
CA ARG A 249 -9.29 18.63 -12.86
C ARG A 249 -10.30 18.60 -11.70
N PRO A 250 -10.62 19.75 -11.08
CA PRO A 250 -11.54 19.82 -9.93
C PRO A 250 -12.97 19.34 -10.21
N GLU A 251 -13.36 19.14 -11.45
CA GLU A 251 -14.73 18.80 -11.87
C GLU A 251 -14.89 17.33 -12.34
N GLU A 252 -13.87 16.48 -12.14
CA GLU A 252 -13.94 15.06 -12.53
C GLU A 252 -14.20 14.13 -11.33
#